data_8b080c746c0fb14c67c41a582c8f9bb0
#
_entry.id   8b080c746c0fb14c67c41a582c8f9bb0
#
_cell.length_a   1.000
_cell.length_b   1.000
_cell.length_c   1.000
_cell.angle_alpha   90.00
_cell.angle_beta   90.00
_cell.angle_gamma   90.00
#
_symmetry.space_group_name_H-M   'P 1'
#
loop_
_entity.id
_entity.type
_entity.pdbx_description
1 polymer ?
#
loop_
_entity_poly.entity_id
_entity_poly.type
_entity_poly.pdbx_seq_one_letter_code
_entity_poly.pdbx_strand_id
1 'polypeptide(L)'
;RVILKIPKNKIDFQYQIKKNLLQIKKTILSESKLESILNGFKVFYYKKLSLVGIGFRAWCYFDKTKNCQVLLIKVGLSKDVLVMIPANVIVLCLKPTLILIKGIDKEAVSLLACQIRSIKVPDAYKGKGIRYENEIINIKPGKQK
;
A
#
# COMPACT_ATOMS: atom_id res chain seq x y z
N ARG A 1 2.70 -23.00 8.51
CA ARG A 1 4.18 -22.78 8.50
C ARG A 1 4.45 -21.60 7.59
N VAL A 2 4.75 -20.46 8.16
CA VAL A 2 5.13 -19.25 7.39
C VAL A 2 6.64 -19.25 7.30
N ILE A 3 7.16 -19.41 6.08
CA ILE A 3 8.61 -19.34 5.83
C ILE A 3 8.91 -17.89 5.42
N LEU A 4 9.50 -17.13 6.34
CA LEU A 4 10.10 -15.87 6.04
C LEU A 4 11.37 -16.11 5.23
N LYS A 5 11.36 -15.84 3.91
CA LYS A 5 12.58 -15.78 3.10
C LYS A 5 13.34 -14.50 3.43
N ILE A 6 14.24 -14.61 4.40
CA ILE A 6 15.18 -13.55 4.74
C ILE A 6 16.47 -13.81 3.96
N PRO A 7 17.12 -12.78 3.39
CA PRO A 7 18.35 -12.98 2.61
C PRO A 7 19.42 -13.64 3.47
N LYS A 8 19.96 -14.76 2.99
CA LYS A 8 20.81 -15.73 3.73
C LYS A 8 22.12 -15.16 4.28
N ASN A 9 22.54 -13.96 3.94
CA ASN A 9 23.92 -13.52 4.17
C ASN A 9 24.14 -12.61 5.38
N LYS A 10 23.14 -12.33 6.23
CA LYS A 10 23.32 -11.34 7.32
C LYS A 10 22.64 -11.62 8.65
N ILE A 11 21.99 -12.76 8.86
CA ILE A 11 21.22 -12.97 10.09
C ILE A 11 21.35 -14.41 10.60
N ASP A 12 22.05 -14.59 11.69
CA ASP A 12 22.00 -15.81 12.49
C ASP A 12 20.77 -15.77 13.41
N PHE A 13 19.69 -16.43 13.00
CA PHE A 13 18.53 -16.65 13.85
C PHE A 13 18.68 -17.98 14.59
N GLN A 14 18.85 -17.93 15.88
CA GLN A 14 18.61 -19.10 16.73
C GLN A 14 17.17 -19.04 17.26
N TYR A 15 16.31 -19.91 16.74
CA TYR A 15 14.99 -20.13 17.31
C TYR A 15 15.09 -21.04 18.52
N GLN A 16 14.96 -20.51 19.70
CA GLN A 16 14.63 -21.31 20.87
C GLN A 16 13.15 -21.12 21.22
N ILE A 17 12.34 -22.10 20.86
CA ILE A 17 10.95 -22.19 21.30
C ILE A 17 10.94 -22.80 22.70
N LYS A 18 11.18 -22.01 23.73
CA LYS A 18 10.83 -22.35 25.10
C LYS A 18 9.84 -21.29 25.60
N LYS A 19 8.64 -21.75 25.97
CA LYS A 19 7.59 -20.97 26.64
C LYS A 19 7.04 -19.77 25.85
N ASN A 20 6.65 -19.94 24.58
CA ASN A 20 6.01 -18.89 23.76
C ASN A 20 6.79 -17.55 23.64
N LEU A 21 8.09 -17.55 23.91
CA LEU A 21 8.97 -16.41 23.76
C LEU A 21 9.91 -16.61 22.57
N LEU A 22 9.77 -15.77 21.57
CA LEU A 22 10.72 -15.66 20.47
C LEU A 22 11.92 -14.82 20.94
N GLN A 23 13.06 -15.48 21.23
CA GLN A 23 14.33 -14.76 21.44
C GLN A 23 15.01 -14.58 20.08
N ILE A 24 15.07 -13.34 19.62
CA ILE A 24 15.76 -12.97 18.38
C ILE A 24 17.11 -12.35 18.77
N LYS A 25 18.22 -12.97 18.34
CA LYS A 25 19.54 -12.36 18.52
C LYS A 25 19.64 -11.07 17.68
N LYS A 26 19.88 -9.97 18.37
CA LYS A 26 20.03 -8.62 17.82
C LYS A 26 21.20 -8.57 16.85
N THR A 27 20.95 -8.37 15.56
CA THR A 27 22.06 -7.85 14.75
C THR A 27 21.69 -6.96 13.55
N ILE A 28 20.46 -6.92 13.00
CA ILE A 28 20.27 -6.13 11.76
C ILE A 28 18.87 -5.50 11.56
N LEU A 29 17.83 -5.99 12.21
CA LEU A 29 16.50 -5.40 12.14
C LEU A 29 16.18 -4.69 13.47
N SER A 30 15.69 -3.45 13.39
CA SER A 30 15.19 -2.76 14.58
C SER A 30 14.04 -3.56 15.19
N GLU A 31 13.97 -3.63 16.51
CA GLU A 31 12.91 -4.34 17.25
C GLU A 31 11.51 -3.89 16.79
N SER A 32 11.34 -2.60 16.54
CA SER A 32 10.09 -2.01 16.04
C SER A 32 9.66 -2.56 14.67
N LYS A 33 10.60 -2.88 13.78
CA LYS A 33 10.29 -3.44 12.47
C LYS A 33 9.84 -4.90 12.59
N LEU A 34 10.48 -5.67 13.47
CA LEU A 34 10.07 -7.06 13.76
C LEU A 34 8.68 -7.10 14.38
N GLU A 35 8.40 -6.23 15.35
CA GLU A 35 7.07 -6.13 15.95
C GLU A 35 6.00 -5.74 14.93
N SER A 36 6.30 -4.81 14.04
CA SER A 36 5.35 -4.41 13.00
C SER A 36 5.04 -5.55 12.04
N ILE A 37 6.02 -6.35 11.63
CA ILE A 37 5.81 -7.54 10.79
C ILE A 37 4.99 -8.60 11.55
N LEU A 38 5.32 -8.90 12.81
CA LEU A 38 4.57 -9.85 13.62
C LEU A 38 3.11 -9.44 13.83
N ASN A 39 2.87 -8.15 14.05
CA ASN A 39 1.52 -7.61 14.14
C ASN A 39 0.78 -7.70 12.80
N GLY A 40 1.48 -7.50 11.68
CA GLY A 40 0.93 -7.67 10.34
C GLY A 40 0.51 -9.10 10.00
N PHE A 41 1.12 -10.12 10.63
CA PHE A 41 0.66 -11.51 10.52
C PHE A 41 -0.62 -11.77 11.32
N LYS A 42 -0.83 -11.06 12.44
CA LYS A 42 -2.07 -11.17 13.22
C LYS A 42 -3.23 -10.44 12.54
N VAL A 43 -2.97 -9.20 12.10
CA VAL A 43 -3.96 -8.35 11.45
C VAL A 43 -3.28 -7.63 10.28
N PHE A 44 -3.72 -7.88 9.05
CA PHE A 44 -3.17 -7.22 7.88
C PHE A 44 -3.29 -5.70 7.98
N TYR A 45 -2.21 -5.02 7.66
CA TYR A 45 -2.26 -3.57 7.46
C TYR A 45 -3.02 -3.25 6.18
N TYR A 46 -3.85 -2.22 6.22
CA TYR A 46 -4.57 -1.78 5.03
C TYR A 46 -4.62 -0.25 4.93
N LYS A 47 -4.71 0.21 3.70
CA LYS A 47 -5.00 1.60 3.34
C LYS A 47 -6.08 1.60 2.27
N LYS A 48 -7.04 2.51 2.40
CA LYS A 48 -8.07 2.73 1.40
C LYS A 48 -7.83 4.07 0.72
N LEU A 49 -7.91 4.07 -0.60
CA LEU A 49 -7.78 5.25 -1.44
C LEU A 49 -9.09 5.45 -2.21
N SER A 50 -9.60 6.67 -2.20
CA SER A 50 -10.78 7.08 -2.95
C SER A 50 -10.38 7.97 -4.12
N LEU A 51 -10.91 7.67 -5.29
CA LEU A 51 -10.77 8.46 -6.52
C LEU A 51 -11.92 9.44 -6.60
N VAL A 52 -11.65 10.73 -6.54
CA VAL A 52 -12.66 11.79 -6.61
C VAL A 52 -12.49 12.57 -7.89
N GLY A 53 -13.45 12.47 -8.78
CA GLY A 53 -13.45 13.19 -10.05
C GLY A 53 -14.32 12.50 -11.10
N ILE A 54 -14.82 13.28 -12.06
CA ILE A 54 -15.66 12.76 -13.16
C ILE A 54 -14.80 11.88 -14.07
N GLY A 55 -15.25 10.65 -14.30
CA GLY A 55 -14.53 9.68 -15.15
C GLY A 55 -13.31 9.03 -14.51
N PHE A 56 -13.02 9.28 -13.23
CA PHE A 56 -11.93 8.62 -12.52
C PHE A 56 -12.30 7.16 -12.22
N ARG A 57 -11.44 6.23 -12.62
CA ARG A 57 -11.66 4.80 -12.46
C ARG A 57 -10.34 4.08 -12.20
N ALA A 58 -10.40 2.94 -11.53
CA ALA A 58 -9.27 2.03 -11.32
C ALA A 58 -9.70 0.58 -11.51
N TRP A 59 -8.82 -0.22 -12.08
CA TRP A 59 -9.00 -1.66 -12.26
C TRP A 59 -7.71 -2.40 -11.90
N CYS A 60 -7.86 -3.56 -11.26
CA CYS A 60 -6.77 -4.48 -11.00
C CYS A 60 -6.89 -5.69 -11.93
N TYR A 61 -5.79 -6.11 -12.53
CA TYR A 61 -5.69 -7.35 -13.26
C TYR A 61 -4.33 -8.02 -13.01
N PHE A 62 -4.26 -9.31 -13.31
CA PHE A 62 -3.03 -10.07 -13.19
C PHE A 62 -2.37 -10.17 -14.56
N ASP A 63 -1.17 -9.65 -14.68
CA ASP A 63 -0.37 -9.77 -15.91
C ASP A 63 0.42 -11.09 -15.88
N LYS A 64 0.01 -12.04 -16.73
CA LYS A 64 0.65 -13.36 -16.86
C LYS A 64 2.08 -13.27 -17.38
N THR A 65 2.39 -12.26 -18.19
CA THR A 65 3.72 -12.12 -18.81
C THR A 65 4.75 -11.67 -17.79
N LYS A 66 4.37 -10.76 -16.89
CA LYS A 66 5.22 -10.24 -15.82
C LYS A 66 5.04 -10.98 -14.49
N ASN A 67 4.08 -11.90 -14.44
CA ASN A 67 3.71 -12.65 -13.25
C ASN A 67 3.48 -11.75 -12.01
N CYS A 68 2.84 -10.60 -12.23
CA CYS A 68 2.56 -9.61 -11.20
C CYS A 68 1.15 -9.04 -11.34
N GLN A 69 0.61 -8.54 -10.23
CA GLN A 69 -0.64 -7.79 -10.25
C GLN A 69 -0.36 -6.36 -10.73
N VAL A 70 -1.21 -5.85 -11.60
CA VAL A 70 -1.10 -4.50 -12.16
C VAL A 70 -2.37 -3.73 -11.84
N LEU A 71 -2.21 -2.50 -11.39
CA LEU A 71 -3.28 -1.54 -11.16
C LEU A 71 -3.27 -0.52 -12.29
N LEU A 72 -4.36 -0.47 -13.06
CA LEU A 72 -4.59 0.56 -14.06
C LEU A 72 -5.45 1.66 -13.46
N ILE A 73 -4.98 2.91 -13.59
CA ILE A 73 -5.63 4.10 -13.02
C ILE A 73 -5.90 5.12 -14.11
N LYS A 74 -7.15 5.52 -14.22
CA LYS A 74 -7.61 6.61 -15.10
C LYS A 74 -8.04 7.79 -14.25
N VAL A 75 -7.28 8.88 -14.29
CA VAL A 75 -7.48 10.08 -13.44
C VAL A 75 -7.43 11.38 -14.22
N GLY A 76 -7.93 11.36 -15.46
CA GLY A 76 -7.98 12.53 -16.31
C GLY A 76 -6.60 13.01 -16.79
N LEU A 77 -5.63 12.12 -16.84
CA LEU A 77 -4.37 12.31 -17.54
C LEU A 77 -4.53 11.86 -19.00
N SER A 78 -3.67 12.36 -19.90
CA SER A 78 -3.70 11.99 -21.33
C SER A 78 -3.47 10.50 -21.59
N LYS A 79 -2.73 9.85 -20.69
CA LYS A 79 -2.49 8.39 -20.72
C LYS A 79 -2.93 7.76 -19.41
N ASP A 80 -3.43 6.53 -19.49
CA ASP A 80 -3.74 5.71 -18.31
C ASP A 80 -2.43 5.31 -17.61
N VAL A 81 -2.41 5.37 -16.28
CA VAL A 81 -1.23 5.06 -15.49
C VAL A 81 -1.29 3.61 -15.04
N LEU A 82 -0.22 2.87 -15.33
CA LEU A 82 -0.03 1.49 -14.90
C LEU A 82 0.92 1.45 -13.70
N VAL A 83 0.47 0.88 -12.61
CA VAL A 83 1.27 0.68 -11.39
C VAL A 83 1.48 -0.81 -11.17
N MET A 84 2.74 -1.26 -11.18
CA MET A 84 3.08 -2.64 -10.84
C MET A 84 3.02 -2.81 -9.31
N ILE A 85 2.36 -3.87 -8.87
CA ILE A 85 2.15 -4.16 -7.46
C ILE A 85 3.20 -5.17 -7.00
N PRO A 86 3.98 -4.87 -5.95
CA PRO A 86 4.95 -5.81 -5.40
C PRO A 86 4.24 -7.04 -4.80
N ALA A 87 4.91 -8.21 -4.84
CA ALA A 87 4.34 -9.49 -4.44
C ALA A 87 3.91 -9.59 -2.96
N ASN A 88 4.46 -8.71 -2.09
CA ASN A 88 4.14 -8.66 -0.65
C ASN A 88 2.90 -7.83 -0.33
N VAL A 89 2.27 -7.20 -1.33
CA VAL A 89 1.07 -6.36 -1.17
C VAL A 89 -0.02 -6.83 -2.12
N ILE A 90 -1.25 -6.81 -1.65
CA ILE A 90 -2.43 -7.16 -2.43
C ILE A 90 -3.26 -5.90 -2.61
N VAL A 91 -3.65 -5.62 -3.85
CA VAL A 91 -4.54 -4.49 -4.18
C VAL A 91 -5.86 -5.02 -4.70
N LEU A 92 -6.95 -4.51 -4.16
CA LEU A 92 -8.31 -4.86 -4.55
C LEU A 92 -9.08 -3.60 -4.91
N CYS A 93 -9.75 -3.60 -6.05
CA CYS A 93 -10.69 -2.55 -6.43
C CYS A 93 -12.09 -2.96 -5.95
N LEU A 94 -12.52 -2.46 -4.79
CA LEU A 94 -13.85 -2.73 -4.23
C LEU A 94 -14.94 -2.08 -5.08
N LYS A 95 -14.66 -0.89 -5.57
CA LYS A 95 -15.44 -0.13 -6.56
C LYS A 95 -14.48 0.49 -7.57
N PRO A 96 -14.93 0.89 -8.74
CA PRO A 96 -14.06 1.60 -9.71
C PRO A 96 -13.40 2.86 -9.13
N THR A 97 -13.98 3.42 -8.07
CA THR A 97 -13.49 4.63 -7.39
C THR A 97 -12.88 4.37 -6.01
N LEU A 98 -12.81 3.10 -5.55
CA LEU A 98 -12.32 2.75 -4.22
C LEU A 98 -11.31 1.61 -4.30
N ILE A 99 -10.07 1.93 -3.97
CA ILE A 99 -8.93 1.00 -3.97
C ILE A 99 -8.61 0.62 -2.53
N LEU A 100 -8.52 -0.67 -2.25
CA LEU A 100 -8.05 -1.24 -0.99
C LEU A 100 -6.67 -1.85 -1.20
N ILE A 101 -5.70 -1.40 -0.44
CA ILE A 101 -4.33 -1.90 -0.42
C ILE A 101 -4.13 -2.61 0.91
N LYS A 102 -3.72 -3.87 0.90
CA LYS A 102 -3.47 -4.65 2.12
C LYS A 102 -2.18 -5.45 2.02
N GLY A 103 -1.52 -5.65 3.14
CA GLY A 103 -0.27 -6.42 3.22
C GLY A 103 0.17 -6.68 4.65
N ILE A 104 1.20 -7.50 4.79
CA ILE A 104 1.80 -7.85 6.09
C ILE A 104 2.73 -6.72 6.55
N ASP A 105 3.44 -6.11 5.61
CA ASP A 105 4.41 -5.05 5.88
C ASP A 105 3.74 -3.67 5.80
N LYS A 106 3.73 -2.95 6.94
CA LYS A 106 3.18 -1.60 7.05
C LYS A 106 3.88 -0.60 6.13
N GLU A 107 5.22 -0.73 6.01
CA GLU A 107 6.03 0.18 5.18
C GLU A 107 5.68 0.01 3.69
N ALA A 108 5.63 -1.25 3.21
CA ALA A 108 5.29 -1.54 1.82
C ALA A 108 3.88 -1.06 1.44
N VAL A 109 2.88 -1.29 2.32
CA VAL A 109 1.51 -0.83 2.11
C VAL A 109 1.44 0.70 2.08
N SER A 110 2.14 1.38 2.98
CA SER A 110 2.15 2.85 3.05
C SER A 110 2.89 3.47 1.87
N LEU A 111 4.02 2.89 1.46
CA LEU A 111 4.79 3.35 0.30
C LEU A 111 3.97 3.25 -0.99
N LEU A 112 3.36 2.09 -1.25
CA LEU A 112 2.53 1.91 -2.43
C LEU A 112 1.32 2.86 -2.43
N ALA A 113 0.67 3.05 -1.27
CA ALA A 113 -0.44 3.99 -1.14
C ALA A 113 0.00 5.44 -1.43
N CYS A 114 1.18 5.85 -0.96
CA CYS A 114 1.76 7.16 -1.24
C CYS A 114 2.09 7.34 -2.73
N GLN A 115 2.68 6.33 -3.37
CA GLN A 115 2.96 6.34 -4.81
C GLN A 115 1.68 6.50 -5.64
N ILE A 116 0.63 5.75 -5.32
CA ILE A 116 -0.65 5.88 -6.02
C ILE A 116 -1.26 7.26 -5.79
N ARG A 117 -1.23 7.79 -4.56
CA ARG A 117 -1.76 9.12 -4.27
C ARG A 117 -1.00 10.23 -5.02
N SER A 118 0.30 10.09 -5.20
CA SER A 118 1.14 11.09 -5.90
C SER A 118 0.84 11.22 -7.40
N ILE A 119 0.20 10.23 -8.03
CA ILE A 119 -0.21 10.28 -9.44
C ILE A 119 -1.14 11.47 -9.71
N LYS A 120 -2.08 11.71 -8.79
CA LYS A 120 -3.01 12.85 -8.86
C LYS A 120 -3.35 13.31 -7.46
N VAL A 121 -2.57 14.24 -6.95
CA VAL A 121 -2.81 14.86 -5.64
C VAL A 121 -4.14 15.63 -5.69
N PRO A 122 -4.95 15.60 -4.61
CA PRO A 122 -6.21 16.33 -4.56
C PRO A 122 -6.01 17.84 -4.76
N ASP A 123 -6.85 18.42 -5.61
CA ASP A 123 -6.87 19.85 -5.84
C ASP A 123 -7.48 20.59 -4.64
N ALA A 124 -6.87 21.70 -4.26
CA ALA A 124 -7.33 22.51 -3.14
C ALA A 124 -8.64 23.28 -3.41
N TYR A 125 -9.05 23.44 -4.68
CA TYR A 125 -10.27 24.21 -5.05
C TYR A 125 -11.48 23.32 -5.28
N LYS A 126 -11.31 22.18 -5.98
CA LYS A 126 -12.38 21.26 -6.34
C LYS A 126 -12.32 19.92 -5.60
N GLY A 127 -11.23 19.64 -4.87
CA GLY A 127 -11.01 18.38 -4.16
C GLY A 127 -10.87 17.15 -5.06
N LYS A 128 -10.69 17.33 -6.39
CA LYS A 128 -10.53 16.24 -7.35
C LYS A 128 -9.12 15.68 -7.26
N GLY A 129 -9.00 14.34 -7.16
CA GLY A 129 -7.72 13.64 -7.05
C GLY A 129 -7.87 12.30 -6.34
N ILE A 130 -6.75 11.70 -5.98
CA ILE A 130 -6.67 10.47 -5.19
C ILE A 130 -6.38 10.87 -3.75
N ARG A 131 -7.28 10.49 -2.84
CA ARG A 131 -7.16 10.79 -1.41
C ARG A 131 -7.29 9.54 -0.57
N TYR A 132 -6.76 9.56 0.65
CA TYR A 132 -7.08 8.54 1.64
C TYR A 132 -8.55 8.64 2.06
N GLU A 133 -9.17 7.53 2.45
CA GLU A 133 -10.58 7.48 2.84
C GLU A 133 -10.91 8.49 3.95
N ASN A 134 -10.00 8.65 4.92
CA ASN A 134 -10.17 9.54 6.08
C ASN A 134 -9.48 10.90 5.92
N GLU A 135 -9.02 11.24 4.72
CA GLU A 135 -8.33 12.51 4.47
C GLU A 135 -9.32 13.65 4.31
N ILE A 136 -9.25 14.63 5.19
CA ILE A 136 -10.03 15.87 5.09
C ILE A 136 -9.23 16.86 4.27
N ILE A 137 -9.81 17.33 3.18
CA ILE A 137 -9.18 18.33 2.29
C ILE A 137 -9.80 19.68 2.59
N ASN A 138 -8.96 20.63 3.01
CA ASN A 138 -9.41 22.03 3.18
C ASN A 138 -9.58 22.66 1.79
N ILE A 139 -10.83 22.80 1.36
CA ILE A 139 -11.18 23.42 0.08
C ILE A 139 -11.12 24.95 0.24
N LYS A 140 -10.30 25.59 -0.58
CA LYS A 140 -10.22 27.05 -0.65
C LYS A 140 -11.37 27.61 -1.47
N PRO A 141 -11.97 28.75 -1.07
CA PRO A 141 -12.96 29.43 -1.91
C PRO A 141 -12.30 29.86 -3.23
N GLY A 142 -13.00 29.63 -4.35
CA GLY A 142 -12.55 30.11 -5.65
C GLY A 142 -12.45 31.64 -5.67
N LYS A 143 -11.64 32.18 -6.60
CA LYS A 143 -11.62 33.64 -6.82
C LYS A 143 -13.03 34.11 -7.13
N GLN A 144 -13.60 34.95 -6.27
CA GLN A 144 -14.77 35.75 -6.62
C GLN A 144 -14.37 36.68 -7.75
N LYS A 145 -15.11 36.62 -8.85
CA LYS A 145 -15.01 37.63 -9.93
C LYS A 145 -15.63 38.93 -9.48
#